data_91825800d7850b58074b63a42c7be496
#
_entry.id   91825800d7850b58074b63a42c7be496
#
_cell.length_a   1.000
_cell.length_b   1.000
_cell.length_c   1.000
_cell.angle_alpha   90.00
_cell.angle_beta   90.00
_cell.angle_gamma   90.00
#
_symmetry.space_group_name_H-M   'P 1'
#
loop_
_entity.id
_entity.type
_entity.pdbx_description
1 polymer ?
#
loop_
_entity_poly.entity_id
_entity_poly.type
_entity_poly.pdbx_seq_one_letter_code
_entity_poly.pdbx_strand_id
1 'polypeptide(L)'
;MRGDDDGGGEFFQFLAFRWNVTKAQQIARTLPIRRLDPEPWFGLLGAIQLNESHVPYSDLERPQILVRIREADGAALIVDGWHPLARAQREGLKDLPAVLLDENQKLEVRIFGGVKPL
;
A
#
# COMPACT_ATOMS: atom_id res chain seq x y z
N MET A 1 19.23 -5.77 -4.75
CA MET A 1 19.21 -5.53 -4.05
C MET A 1 18.68 -5.00 -3.38
N ARG A 2 18.41 -5.11 -3.08
CA ARG A 2 17.89 -4.60 -2.53
C ARG A 2 18.24 -3.92 -1.76
N GLY A 3 18.17 -3.54 -1.57
CA GLY A 3 18.48 -2.73 -1.01
C GLY A 3 18.75 -2.55 0.13
N ASP A 4 18.87 -2.71 0.37
CA ASP A 4 19.12 -2.53 1.28
C ASP A 4 19.18 -1.87 2.09
N ASP A 5 19.20 -1.82 2.08
CA ASP A 5 19.44 -1.08 2.71
C ASP A 5 18.98 -0.34 3.66
N ASP A 6 18.82 0.05 4.06
CA ASP A 6 18.16 0.96 4.90
C ASP A 6 17.69 0.35 6.18
N GLY A 7 18.49 -0.36 6.87
CA GLY A 7 18.14 -0.90 8.13
C GLY A 7 17.13 -2.03 8.09
N GLY A 8 16.96 -2.62 6.95
CA GLY A 8 16.15 -3.80 6.86
C GLY A 8 14.64 -3.59 6.88
N GLY A 9 14.18 -2.38 6.66
CA GLY A 9 12.76 -2.12 6.58
C GLY A 9 12.17 -2.65 5.29
N GLU A 10 10.86 -2.75 5.28
CA GLU A 10 10.11 -3.17 4.12
C GLU A 10 9.79 -1.96 3.25
N PHE A 11 9.94 -2.10 1.94
CA PHE A 11 9.74 -1.01 1.00
C PHE A 11 8.82 -1.44 -0.14
N PHE A 12 8.09 -0.47 -0.66
CA PHE A 12 7.25 -0.65 -1.84
C PHE A 12 7.63 0.42 -2.84
N GLN A 13 7.86 0.01 -4.08
CA GLN A 13 8.14 0.96 -5.15
C GLN A 13 7.18 0.73 -6.30
N PHE A 14 6.57 1.81 -6.76
CA PHE A 14 5.64 1.76 -7.88
C PHE A 14 5.86 3.00 -8.73
N LEU A 15 6.15 2.79 -10.01
CA LEU A 15 6.52 3.88 -10.92
C LEU A 15 7.73 4.60 -10.34
N ALA A 16 7.65 5.92 -10.17
CA ALA A 16 8.73 6.72 -9.65
C ALA A 16 8.69 6.89 -8.13
N PHE A 17 7.74 6.24 -7.47
CA PHE A 17 7.53 6.42 -6.03
C PHE A 17 8.05 5.22 -5.26
N ARG A 18 8.68 5.50 -4.14
CA ARG A 18 9.15 4.47 -3.23
C ARG A 18 8.65 4.79 -1.84
N TRP A 19 8.14 3.78 -1.15
CA TRP A 19 7.48 3.95 0.13
C TRP A 19 8.11 3.06 1.18
N ASN A 20 8.29 3.62 2.38
CA ASN A 20 8.73 2.83 3.53
C ASN A 20 7.49 2.18 4.15
N VAL A 21 7.25 0.94 3.80
CA VAL A 21 6.06 0.23 4.24
C VAL A 21 6.09 -0.03 5.75
N THR A 22 7.27 -0.35 6.28
CA THR A 22 7.39 -0.60 7.70
C THR A 22 6.96 0.61 8.51
N LYS A 23 7.41 1.80 8.11
CA LYS A 23 7.02 3.03 8.80
C LYS A 23 5.55 3.32 8.61
N ALA A 24 5.02 3.08 7.40
CA ALA A 24 3.60 3.28 7.15
C ALA A 24 2.75 2.39 8.03
N GLN A 25 3.17 1.16 8.24
CA GLN A 25 2.45 0.24 9.14
C GLN A 25 2.43 0.76 10.57
N GLN A 26 3.54 1.33 11.02
CA GLN A 26 3.60 1.89 12.37
C GLN A 26 2.63 3.04 12.53
N ILE A 27 2.58 3.94 11.54
CA ILE A 27 1.68 5.07 11.58
C ILE A 27 0.22 4.60 11.49
N ALA A 28 -0.05 3.63 10.64
CA ALA A 28 -1.41 3.15 10.41
C ALA A 28 -2.03 2.57 11.68
N ARG A 29 -1.22 2.05 12.59
CA ARG A 29 -1.75 1.49 13.84
C ARG A 29 -2.45 2.52 14.70
N THR A 30 -2.18 3.80 14.47
CA THR A 30 -2.76 4.88 15.27
C THR A 30 -3.95 5.52 14.61
N LEU A 31 -4.33 5.08 13.42
CA LEU A 31 -5.35 5.72 12.62
C LEU A 31 -6.63 4.90 12.59
N PRO A 32 -7.78 5.56 12.37
CA PRO A 32 -9.04 4.84 12.29
C PRO A 32 -9.08 3.95 11.05
N ILE A 33 -9.70 2.79 11.21
CA ILE A 33 -9.86 1.83 10.12
C ILE A 33 -11.18 2.10 9.44
N ARG A 34 -11.15 2.15 8.11
CA ARG A 34 -12.34 2.28 7.28
C ARG A 34 -12.58 0.96 6.56
N ARG A 35 -13.80 0.81 6.03
CA ARG A 35 -14.10 -0.28 5.11
C ARG A 35 -14.24 0.31 3.73
N LEU A 36 -13.69 -0.34 2.73
CA LEU A 36 -13.82 0.14 1.37
C LEU A 36 -13.95 -1.02 0.40
N ASP A 37 -14.55 -0.72 -0.75
CA ASP A 37 -14.68 -1.66 -1.85
C ASP A 37 -13.32 -1.77 -2.55
N PRO A 38 -12.72 -2.96 -2.59
CA PRO A 38 -11.39 -3.09 -3.18
C PRO A 38 -11.39 -3.11 -4.71
N GLU A 39 -12.53 -3.19 -5.34
CA GLU A 39 -12.62 -3.39 -6.79
C GLU A 39 -11.81 -2.37 -7.60
N PRO A 40 -11.82 -1.07 -7.26
CA PRO A 40 -11.09 -0.11 -8.09
C PRO A 40 -9.60 -0.40 -8.21
N TRP A 41 -9.03 -1.16 -7.28
CA TRP A 41 -7.58 -1.44 -7.31
C TRP A 41 -7.24 -2.79 -7.90
N PHE A 42 -8.24 -3.62 -8.23
CA PHE A 42 -7.96 -4.96 -8.77
C PHE A 42 -7.14 -4.89 -10.06
N GLY A 43 -7.38 -3.88 -10.88
CA GLY A 43 -6.67 -3.75 -12.14
C GLY A 43 -5.17 -3.55 -12.00
N LEU A 44 -4.72 -3.12 -10.83
CA LEU A 44 -3.31 -2.89 -10.60
C LEU A 44 -2.55 -4.15 -10.19
N LEU A 45 -3.28 -5.22 -9.87
CA LEU A 45 -2.63 -6.44 -9.38
C LEU A 45 -1.66 -7.03 -10.40
N GLY A 46 -1.94 -6.84 -11.68
CA GLY A 46 -1.05 -7.34 -12.73
C GLY A 46 0.31 -6.66 -12.75
N ALA A 47 0.41 -5.48 -12.16
CA ALA A 47 1.67 -4.74 -12.13
C ALA A 47 2.46 -4.99 -10.84
N ILE A 48 1.92 -5.80 -9.94
CA ILE A 48 2.52 -6.03 -8.63
C ILE A 48 3.02 -7.46 -8.56
N GLN A 49 4.23 -7.62 -8.08
CA GLN A 49 4.78 -8.96 -7.90
C GLN A 49 4.28 -9.54 -6.59
N LEU A 50 3.53 -10.61 -6.68
CA LEU A 50 2.93 -11.25 -5.52
C LEU A 50 3.60 -12.59 -5.26
N ASN A 51 3.64 -12.97 -4.00
CA ASN A 51 3.94 -14.35 -3.63
C ASN A 51 2.64 -15.13 -3.72
N GLU A 52 2.44 -15.82 -4.85
CA GLU A 52 1.16 -16.47 -5.13
C GLU A 52 0.80 -17.52 -4.08
N SER A 53 1.78 -18.21 -3.54
CA SER A 53 1.49 -19.23 -2.54
C SER A 53 1.03 -18.61 -1.21
N HIS A 54 1.33 -17.36 -0.98
CA HIS A 54 0.91 -16.67 0.24
C HIS A 54 -0.50 -16.10 0.14
N VAL A 55 -0.98 -15.80 -1.07
CA VAL A 55 -2.24 -15.11 -1.24
C VAL A 55 -3.40 -15.76 -0.48
N PRO A 56 -3.60 -17.10 -0.56
CA PRO A 56 -4.73 -17.71 0.14
C PRO A 56 -4.65 -17.61 1.67
N TYR A 57 -3.47 -17.34 2.19
CA TYR A 57 -3.24 -17.28 3.63
C TYR A 57 -3.07 -15.87 4.14
N SER A 58 -3.22 -14.87 3.28
CA SER A 58 -3.07 -13.48 3.70
C SER A 58 -4.18 -13.09 4.67
N ASP A 59 -3.87 -12.17 5.59
CA ASP A 59 -4.78 -11.77 6.64
C ASP A 59 -5.74 -10.70 6.09
N LEU A 60 -7.00 -11.08 5.93
CA LEU A 60 -8.02 -10.18 5.40
C LEU A 60 -8.44 -9.10 6.40
N GLU A 61 -8.10 -9.26 7.68
CA GLU A 61 -8.41 -8.25 8.68
C GLU A 61 -7.31 -7.22 8.84
N ARG A 62 -6.17 -7.44 8.21
CA ARG A 62 -5.08 -6.48 8.23
C ARG A 62 -5.42 -5.33 7.29
N PRO A 63 -5.46 -4.08 7.80
CA PRO A 63 -5.87 -2.97 6.97
C PRO A 63 -4.91 -2.72 5.82
N GLN A 64 -5.47 -2.41 4.67
CA GLN A 64 -4.68 -1.89 3.56
C GLN A 64 -4.26 -0.47 3.90
N ILE A 65 -3.08 -0.06 3.46
CA ILE A 65 -2.58 1.29 3.70
C ILE A 65 -2.56 2.02 2.37
N LEU A 66 -3.26 3.15 2.32
CA LEU A 66 -3.40 3.95 1.11
C LEU A 66 -2.82 5.33 1.32
N VAL A 67 -2.28 5.87 0.23
CA VAL A 67 -1.87 7.27 0.16
C VAL A 67 -2.50 7.90 -1.07
N ARG A 68 -2.69 9.22 -1.05
CA ARG A 68 -3.15 9.91 -2.24
C ARG A 68 -1.96 10.44 -3.02
N ILE A 69 -2.01 10.24 -4.32
CA ILE A 69 -0.93 10.68 -5.21
C ILE A 69 -1.38 11.97 -5.86
N ARG A 70 -0.77 13.08 -5.45
CA ARG A 70 -1.13 14.38 -5.98
C ARG A 70 -0.90 14.46 -7.49
N GLU A 71 0.19 13.87 -7.93
CA GLU A 71 0.54 13.88 -9.34
C GLU A 71 -0.44 13.10 -10.21
N ALA A 72 -1.30 12.31 -9.59
CA ALA A 72 -2.35 11.56 -10.28
C ALA A 72 -3.72 12.07 -9.82
N ASP A 73 -3.85 13.37 -9.64
CA ASP A 73 -5.11 14.03 -9.30
C ASP A 73 -5.71 13.52 -7.99
N GLY A 74 -4.86 13.14 -7.06
CA GLY A 74 -5.31 12.68 -5.76
C GLY A 74 -5.83 11.26 -5.74
N ALA A 75 -5.57 10.48 -6.78
CA ALA A 75 -5.95 9.08 -6.79
C ALA A 75 -5.25 8.35 -5.65
N ALA A 76 -5.94 7.42 -5.03
CA ALA A 76 -5.38 6.66 -3.93
C ALA A 76 -4.56 5.48 -4.45
N LEU A 77 -3.40 5.28 -3.85
CA LEU A 77 -2.53 4.16 -4.17
C LEU A 77 -2.39 3.29 -2.93
N ILE A 78 -2.49 1.99 -3.12
CA ILE A 78 -2.22 1.05 -2.03
C ILE A 78 -0.72 0.87 -1.93
N VAL A 79 -0.17 1.12 -0.74
CA VAL A 79 1.25 0.91 -0.50
C VAL A 79 1.52 -0.34 0.32
N ASP A 80 0.49 -0.89 0.96
CA ASP A 80 0.57 -2.16 1.67
C ASP A 80 -0.79 -2.84 1.62
N GLY A 81 -0.79 -4.19 1.57
CA GLY A 81 -2.02 -4.94 1.54
C GLY A 81 -2.34 -5.56 0.19
N TRP A 82 -1.33 -5.75 -0.65
CA TRP A 82 -1.54 -6.30 -1.99
C TRP A 82 -1.96 -7.77 -1.95
N HIS A 83 -1.45 -8.57 -1.01
CA HIS A 83 -1.85 -9.97 -0.91
C HIS A 83 -3.31 -10.11 -0.46
N PRO A 84 -3.76 -9.40 0.58
CA PRO A 84 -5.19 -9.41 0.89
C PRO A 84 -6.07 -8.89 -0.25
N LEU A 85 -5.57 -7.92 -1.01
CA LEU A 85 -6.33 -7.42 -2.18
C LEU A 85 -6.51 -8.53 -3.22
N ALA A 86 -5.44 -9.27 -3.51
CA ALA A 86 -5.52 -10.36 -4.46
C ALA A 86 -6.46 -11.46 -3.95
N ARG A 87 -6.41 -11.75 -2.66
CA ARG A 87 -7.31 -12.74 -2.07
C ARG A 87 -8.75 -12.28 -2.18
N ALA A 88 -9.00 -11.00 -1.93
CA ALA A 88 -10.35 -10.46 -2.03
C ALA A 88 -10.90 -10.60 -3.45
N GLN A 89 -10.06 -10.37 -4.45
CA GLN A 89 -10.48 -10.54 -5.84
C GLN A 89 -10.86 -11.98 -6.11
N ARG A 90 -10.03 -12.92 -5.66
CA ARG A 90 -10.26 -14.33 -5.93
C ARG A 90 -11.49 -14.88 -5.21
N GLU A 91 -11.78 -14.35 -4.04
CA GLU A 91 -12.91 -14.80 -3.23
C GLU A 91 -14.17 -13.96 -3.42
N GLY A 92 -14.10 -12.92 -4.24
CA GLY A 92 -15.26 -12.09 -4.53
C GLY A 92 -15.70 -11.22 -3.37
N LEU A 93 -14.76 -10.79 -2.52
CA LEU A 93 -15.09 -9.96 -1.38
C LEU A 93 -15.37 -8.53 -1.81
N LYS A 94 -16.32 -7.91 -1.14
CA LYS A 94 -16.78 -6.56 -1.53
C LYS A 94 -16.25 -5.48 -0.61
N ASP A 95 -15.61 -5.81 0.49
CA ASP A 95 -15.00 -4.78 1.31
C ASP A 95 -13.80 -5.33 2.05
N LEU A 96 -12.86 -4.42 2.33
CA LEU A 96 -11.65 -4.72 3.09
C LEU A 96 -11.40 -3.57 4.04
N PRO A 97 -10.75 -3.85 5.19
CA PRO A 97 -10.32 -2.75 6.07
C PRO A 97 -9.21 -1.95 5.42
N ALA A 98 -9.19 -0.66 5.67
CA ALA A 98 -8.21 0.23 5.07
C ALA A 98 -7.93 1.43 5.96
N VAL A 99 -6.72 1.97 5.84
CA VAL A 99 -6.29 3.18 6.51
C VAL A 99 -5.74 4.11 5.45
N LEU A 100 -6.13 5.39 5.51
CA LEU A 100 -5.64 6.40 4.58
C LEU A 100 -4.69 7.31 5.33
N LEU A 101 -3.45 7.40 4.87
CA LEU A 101 -2.48 8.34 5.43
C LEU A 101 -2.80 9.75 4.93
N ASP A 102 -2.68 10.75 5.81
CA ASP A 102 -2.85 12.12 5.39
C ASP A 102 -1.59 12.61 4.68
N GLU A 103 -1.62 13.87 4.22
CA GLU A 103 -0.53 14.38 3.41
C GLU A 103 0.80 14.38 4.15
N ASN A 104 0.79 14.78 5.42
CA ASN A 104 2.03 14.80 6.20
C ASN A 104 2.56 13.39 6.43
N GLN A 105 1.67 12.46 6.73
CA GLN A 105 2.06 11.07 6.95
C GLN A 105 2.58 10.44 5.66
N LYS A 106 1.97 10.78 4.53
CA LYS A 106 2.44 10.30 3.23
C LYS A 106 3.88 10.76 2.98
N LEU A 107 4.15 12.04 3.21
CA LEU A 107 5.50 12.58 2.99
C LEU A 107 6.50 11.94 3.94
N GLU A 108 6.07 11.61 5.14
CA GLU A 108 6.94 11.00 6.12
C GLU A 108 7.41 9.62 5.68
N VAL A 109 6.57 8.87 4.96
CA VAL A 109 6.90 7.51 4.55
C VAL A 109 7.44 7.45 3.12
N ARG A 110 7.29 8.51 2.32
CA ARG A 110 7.78 8.52 0.95
C ARG A 110 9.28 8.77 0.94
N ILE A 111 10.03 7.84 0.35
CA ILE A 111 11.47 7.94 0.33
C ILE A 111 11.93 8.82 -0.80
N PHE A 112 11.39 8.61 -2.01
CA PHE A 112 11.60 9.54 -3.08
C PHE A 112 10.57 9.30 -4.17
N GLY A 113 10.59 10.16 -5.21
CA GLY A 113 9.69 10.05 -6.33
C GLY A 113 8.86 11.30 -6.47
N GLY A 114 8.13 11.41 -7.60
CA GLY A 114 7.35 12.60 -7.87
C GLY A 114 8.24 13.83 -7.89
N VAL A 115 7.78 14.88 -7.24
CA VAL A 115 8.59 16.07 -7.10
C VAL A 115 9.70 15.80 -6.11
N LYS A 116 10.91 15.96 -6.56
CA LYS A 116 12.05 15.69 -5.72
C LYS A 116 12.37 16.91 -4.88
N PRO A 117 12.36 16.78 -3.58
CA PRO A 117 12.79 17.88 -2.72
C PRO A 117 14.29 18.08 -2.85
N LEU A 118 14.72 19.26 -2.63
CA LEU A 118 16.16 19.53 -2.71
C LEU A 118 16.74 19.87 -1.38
#